data_822224cb26a9a5ce249e5b7913624f4e
#
_entry.id   822224cb26a9a5ce249e5b7913624f4e
#
_cell.length_a   1.000
_cell.length_b   1.000
_cell.length_c   1.000
_cell.angle_alpha   90.00
_cell.angle_beta   90.00
_cell.angle_gamma   90.00
#
_symmetry.space_group_name_H-M   'P 1'
#
loop_
_entity.id
_entity.type
_entity.pdbx_description
1 polymer ?
#
loop_
_entity_poly.entity_id
_entity_poly.type
_entity_poly.pdbx_seq_one_letter_code
_entity_poly.pdbx_strand_id
1 'polypeptide(L)'
;MPNPVGQKNARQLLGRISNRRLAWWPQCAISLGAIGLATSPSHAADEPAKPRRLSEICATRTEGFSDDVKCYLTSPTRWDGRDWIYVASSVAVFGLAHNYDDDVRTHFVGNTGTPPPNSKSYEAEDAVPAAGVFAATLLYATITKDADGKSESWQMLEAAGFSSATSYVLKFAAGRERPSKTSDPDQWRVGGDSFPSGHTTAAFAIGTVFAESGNDRFRWTRRILGYGMAAYTGYARLKHNAHWLSDTMAGAEIGMSTANFVMNRRTAPPHGLISWAPLDGGVMVSYSVILR
;
A
#
# COMPACT_ATOMS: atom_id res chain seq x y z
N MET A 1 -17.46 48.60 -48.20
CA MET A 1 -18.00 47.24 -48.60
C MET A 1 -16.86 46.24 -48.36
N PRO A 2 -16.87 45.42 -47.33
CA PRO A 2 -15.90 44.34 -47.16
C PRO A 2 -16.50 43.00 -47.58
N ASN A 3 -15.69 42.22 -48.21
CA ASN A 3 -15.87 40.98 -48.97
C ASN A 3 -16.27 39.77 -48.07
N PRO A 4 -17.24 38.94 -48.43
CA PRO A 4 -17.72 37.80 -47.63
C PRO A 4 -17.01 36.47 -48.03
N VAL A 5 -15.74 36.29 -47.67
CA VAL A 5 -14.98 35.04 -47.97
C VAL A 5 -14.61 34.25 -46.72
N GLY A 6 -14.90 34.73 -45.50
CA GLY A 6 -14.44 34.10 -44.22
C GLY A 6 -15.34 33.04 -43.59
N GLN A 7 -16.60 32.84 -44.07
CA GLN A 7 -17.56 32.01 -43.32
C GLN A 7 -17.80 30.57 -43.85
N LYS A 8 -17.20 30.18 -44.96
CA LYS A 8 -17.41 28.81 -45.52
C LYS A 8 -16.47 27.74 -45.02
N ASN A 9 -15.35 28.08 -44.39
CA ASN A 9 -14.38 27.07 -43.96
C ASN A 9 -14.57 26.51 -42.53
N ALA A 10 -15.37 27.16 -41.70
CA ALA A 10 -15.65 26.69 -40.34
C ALA A 10 -16.67 25.54 -40.24
N ARG A 11 -17.59 25.43 -41.25
CA ARG A 11 -18.59 24.34 -41.26
C ARG A 11 -18.11 23.05 -41.88
N GLN A 12 -17.03 23.04 -42.67
CA GLN A 12 -16.46 21.81 -43.22
C GLN A 12 -15.51 21.07 -42.26
N LEU A 13 -14.95 21.73 -41.27
CA LEU A 13 -14.08 21.10 -40.26
C LEU A 13 -14.84 20.40 -39.12
N LEU A 14 -16.09 20.78 -38.85
CA LEU A 14 -16.93 20.15 -37.84
C LEU A 14 -17.69 18.91 -38.33
N GLY A 15 -17.76 18.69 -39.65
CA GLY A 15 -18.42 17.53 -40.27
C GLY A 15 -17.52 16.28 -40.35
N ARG A 16 -16.22 16.35 -40.06
CA ARG A 16 -15.28 15.21 -40.20
C ARG A 16 -14.91 14.49 -38.88
N ILE A 17 -15.38 14.98 -37.74
CA ILE A 17 -15.08 14.36 -36.44
C ILE A 17 -16.19 13.43 -35.94
N SER A 18 -17.39 13.46 -36.59
CA SER A 18 -18.56 12.70 -36.14
C SER A 18 -18.70 11.28 -36.71
N ASN A 19 -17.86 10.82 -37.64
CA ASN A 19 -18.09 9.51 -38.33
C ASN A 19 -16.97 8.46 -38.07
N ARG A 20 -16.26 8.51 -36.95
CA ARG A 20 -15.32 7.45 -36.57
C ARG A 20 -15.68 6.71 -35.29
N ARG A 21 -16.94 6.66 -34.91
CA ARG A 21 -17.39 5.83 -33.78
C ARG A 21 -18.50 4.88 -34.22
N LEU A 22 -18.24 3.96 -35.16
CA LEU A 22 -19.14 2.82 -35.38
C LEU A 22 -18.48 1.81 -36.32
N ALA A 23 -17.52 1.07 -35.82
CA ALA A 23 -17.12 -0.22 -36.40
C ALA A 23 -16.19 -0.96 -35.47
N TRP A 24 -16.70 -1.59 -34.44
CA TRP A 24 -16.07 -2.73 -33.76
C TRP A 24 -17.07 -3.27 -32.73
N TRP A 25 -18.12 -3.90 -33.27
CA TRP A 25 -18.92 -4.83 -32.48
C TRP A 25 -18.79 -6.21 -33.13
N PRO A 26 -18.24 -7.21 -32.45
CA PRO A 26 -18.42 -8.59 -32.89
C PRO A 26 -19.87 -9.01 -32.62
N GLN A 27 -20.51 -9.53 -33.65
CA GLN A 27 -21.86 -10.08 -33.61
C GLN A 27 -21.87 -11.30 -32.66
N CYS A 28 -22.44 -11.16 -31.45
CA CYS A 28 -22.86 -12.31 -30.66
C CYS A 28 -24.12 -12.90 -31.29
N ALA A 29 -24.01 -14.06 -31.89
CA ALA A 29 -25.15 -14.88 -32.34
C ALA A 29 -25.97 -15.30 -31.11
N ILE A 30 -27.19 -14.78 -31.00
CA ILE A 30 -28.17 -15.23 -30.00
C ILE A 30 -28.82 -16.50 -30.56
N SER A 31 -28.43 -17.65 -30.01
CA SER A 31 -29.18 -18.90 -30.24
C SER A 31 -30.37 -18.94 -29.27
N LEU A 32 -31.56 -18.83 -29.82
CA LEU A 32 -32.83 -19.09 -29.12
C LEU A 32 -32.90 -20.58 -28.77
N GLY A 33 -32.60 -20.91 -27.53
CA GLY A 33 -32.81 -22.24 -26.95
C GLY A 33 -34.21 -22.35 -26.35
N ALA A 34 -34.87 -23.48 -26.64
CA ALA A 34 -36.23 -23.83 -26.29
C ALA A 34 -36.56 -23.67 -24.78
N ILE A 35 -37.77 -23.16 -24.53
CA ILE A 35 -38.39 -23.11 -23.19
C ILE A 35 -38.73 -24.55 -22.77
N GLY A 36 -37.91 -25.17 -21.97
CA GLY A 36 -38.22 -26.39 -21.24
C GLY A 36 -38.90 -26.05 -19.92
N LEU A 37 -40.08 -26.55 -19.66
CA LEU A 37 -40.75 -26.51 -18.38
C LEU A 37 -39.87 -27.23 -17.33
N ALA A 38 -39.13 -26.46 -16.53
CA ALA A 38 -38.37 -27.01 -15.45
C ALA A 38 -39.31 -27.27 -14.25
N THR A 39 -39.50 -28.54 -13.94
CA THR A 39 -40.02 -29.01 -12.67
C THR A 39 -39.08 -28.52 -11.57
N SER A 40 -39.65 -27.95 -10.51
CA SER A 40 -38.91 -27.47 -9.34
C SER A 40 -37.96 -28.56 -8.80
N PRO A 41 -36.66 -28.30 -8.66
CA PRO A 41 -35.80 -29.23 -7.99
C PRO A 41 -36.14 -29.18 -6.48
N SER A 42 -36.40 -30.35 -5.92
CA SER A 42 -36.42 -30.62 -4.49
C SER A 42 -35.22 -29.97 -3.81
N HIS A 43 -35.46 -29.42 -2.59
CA HIS A 43 -34.38 -28.99 -1.69
C HIS A 43 -33.31 -30.08 -1.61
N ALA A 44 -32.22 -29.91 -2.35
CA ALA A 44 -30.99 -30.57 -2.05
C ALA A 44 -30.51 -29.95 -0.74
N ALA A 45 -30.40 -30.78 0.30
CA ALA A 45 -29.75 -30.39 1.54
C ALA A 45 -28.38 -29.79 1.19
N ASP A 46 -28.10 -28.57 1.65
CA ASP A 46 -26.80 -27.92 1.49
C ASP A 46 -25.73 -28.89 2.01
N GLU A 47 -25.00 -29.49 1.09
CA GLU A 47 -23.83 -30.26 1.42
C GLU A 47 -22.83 -29.28 2.07
N PRO A 48 -22.30 -29.55 3.28
CA PRO A 48 -21.40 -28.64 3.97
C PRO A 48 -20.24 -28.29 3.04
N ALA A 49 -20.09 -26.99 2.73
CA ALA A 49 -19.09 -26.51 1.82
C ALA A 49 -17.70 -27.05 2.21
N LYS A 50 -17.06 -27.75 1.28
CA LYS A 50 -15.76 -28.36 1.50
C LYS A 50 -14.77 -27.30 1.99
N PRO A 51 -14.02 -27.52 3.08
CA PRO A 51 -13.11 -26.53 3.62
C PRO A 51 -12.10 -26.11 2.54
N ARG A 52 -12.10 -24.81 2.18
CA ARG A 52 -11.18 -24.27 1.18
C ARG A 52 -9.75 -24.35 1.71
N ARG A 53 -8.81 -24.73 0.84
CA ARG A 53 -7.38 -24.70 1.19
C ARG A 53 -6.93 -23.27 1.45
N LEU A 54 -5.97 -23.08 2.36
CA LEU A 54 -5.43 -21.77 2.70
C LEU A 54 -4.88 -21.03 1.47
N SER A 55 -4.25 -21.73 0.53
CA SER A 55 -3.78 -21.20 -0.75
C SER A 55 -4.92 -20.64 -1.61
N GLU A 56 -6.08 -21.29 -1.60
CA GLU A 56 -7.27 -20.85 -2.32
C GLU A 56 -7.90 -19.62 -1.65
N ILE A 57 -7.97 -19.62 -0.30
CA ILE A 57 -8.47 -18.48 0.49
C ILE A 57 -7.60 -17.25 0.23
N CYS A 58 -6.27 -17.41 0.22
CA CYS A 58 -5.35 -16.30 0.04
C CYS A 58 -5.19 -15.83 -1.41
N ALA A 59 -5.54 -16.67 -2.40
CA ALA A 59 -5.57 -16.30 -3.81
C ALA A 59 -6.88 -15.59 -4.20
N THR A 60 -7.97 -15.82 -3.45
CA THR A 60 -9.26 -15.18 -3.67
C THR A 60 -9.42 -14.00 -2.71
N ARG A 61 -10.13 -12.97 -3.18
CA ARG A 61 -10.55 -11.86 -2.32
C ARG A 61 -11.49 -12.42 -1.25
N THR A 62 -11.11 -12.30 0.02
CA THR A 62 -11.96 -12.67 1.15
C THR A 62 -12.56 -11.40 1.77
N GLU A 63 -13.78 -11.52 2.28
CA GLU A 63 -14.46 -10.41 2.97
C GLU A 63 -14.21 -10.46 4.48
N GLY A 64 -13.47 -11.46 4.97
CA GLY A 64 -13.28 -11.73 6.39
C GLY A 64 -11.91 -11.27 6.91
N PHE A 65 -11.90 -10.41 7.93
CA PHE A 65 -10.68 -9.99 8.63
C PHE A 65 -9.84 -11.16 9.15
N SER A 66 -10.49 -12.25 9.63
CA SER A 66 -9.79 -13.46 10.09
C SER A 66 -8.97 -14.14 8.99
N ASP A 67 -9.47 -14.11 7.75
CA ASP A 67 -8.76 -14.70 6.62
C ASP A 67 -7.61 -13.80 6.17
N ASP A 68 -7.78 -12.48 6.25
CA ASP A 68 -6.69 -11.53 5.99
C ASP A 68 -5.55 -11.70 7.00
N VAL A 69 -5.85 -11.89 8.30
CA VAL A 69 -4.85 -12.22 9.32
C VAL A 69 -4.09 -13.52 8.99
N LYS A 70 -4.81 -14.61 8.66
CA LYS A 70 -4.19 -15.88 8.28
C LYS A 70 -3.29 -15.73 7.06
N CYS A 71 -3.78 -15.01 6.04
CA CYS A 71 -3.04 -14.79 4.81
C CYS A 71 -1.80 -13.91 5.04
N TYR A 72 -1.88 -12.91 5.91
CA TYR A 72 -0.74 -12.08 6.29
C TYR A 72 0.33 -12.90 7.01
N LEU A 73 -0.04 -13.62 8.06
CA LEU A 73 0.89 -14.43 8.85
C LEU A 73 1.56 -15.55 8.05
N THR A 74 0.87 -16.10 7.05
CA THR A 74 1.40 -17.16 6.19
C THR A 74 1.98 -16.65 4.89
N SER A 75 2.04 -15.33 4.65
CA SER A 75 2.57 -14.77 3.40
C SER A 75 4.00 -15.23 3.08
N PRO A 76 4.94 -15.35 4.03
CA PRO A 76 6.31 -15.78 3.72
C PRO A 76 6.40 -17.17 3.09
N THR A 77 5.43 -18.05 3.35
CA THR A 77 5.41 -19.42 2.75
C THR A 77 4.99 -19.42 1.28
N ARG A 78 4.54 -18.27 0.75
CA ARG A 78 4.06 -18.12 -0.62
C ARG A 78 4.88 -17.11 -1.44
N TRP A 79 5.96 -16.60 -0.88
CA TRP A 79 6.85 -15.65 -1.54
C TRP A 79 7.53 -16.28 -2.75
N ASP A 80 7.54 -15.54 -3.84
CA ASP A 80 8.27 -15.89 -5.07
C ASP A 80 9.69 -15.28 -5.08
N GLY A 81 10.41 -15.47 -6.19
CA GLY A 81 11.77 -14.92 -6.32
C GLY A 81 11.82 -13.39 -6.26
N ARG A 82 10.76 -12.69 -6.66
CA ARG A 82 10.69 -11.21 -6.59
C ARG A 82 10.48 -10.74 -5.16
N ASP A 83 9.66 -11.43 -4.40
CA ASP A 83 9.45 -11.13 -2.99
C ASP A 83 10.75 -11.27 -2.22
N TRP A 84 11.53 -12.33 -2.49
CA TRP A 84 12.84 -12.53 -1.89
C TRP A 84 13.87 -11.48 -2.30
N ILE A 85 13.85 -11.00 -3.57
CA ILE A 85 14.68 -9.88 -4.02
C ILE A 85 14.27 -8.60 -3.27
N TYR A 86 12.97 -8.35 -3.09
CA TYR A 86 12.50 -7.21 -2.31
C TYR A 86 13.00 -7.26 -0.86
N VAL A 87 12.88 -8.41 -0.20
CA VAL A 87 13.40 -8.60 1.17
C VAL A 87 14.91 -8.37 1.24
N ALA A 88 15.67 -8.93 0.29
CA ALA A 88 17.11 -8.74 0.24
C ALA A 88 17.49 -7.26 0.02
N SER A 89 16.74 -6.54 -0.82
CA SER A 89 16.92 -5.11 -1.04
C SER A 89 16.62 -4.30 0.23
N SER A 90 15.54 -4.65 0.95
CA SER A 90 15.19 -3.99 2.23
C SER A 90 16.26 -4.24 3.30
N VAL A 91 16.82 -5.45 3.37
CA VAL A 91 17.95 -5.75 4.26
C VAL A 91 19.19 -4.96 3.88
N ALA A 92 19.48 -4.81 2.58
CA ALA A 92 20.60 -4.00 2.11
C ALA A 92 20.41 -2.51 2.45
N VAL A 93 19.21 -1.96 2.25
CA VAL A 93 18.87 -0.57 2.65
C VAL A 93 19.02 -0.39 4.16
N PHE A 94 18.54 -1.34 4.95
CA PHE A 94 18.74 -1.34 6.40
C PHE A 94 20.23 -1.31 6.77
N GLY A 95 21.05 -2.20 6.19
CA GLY A 95 22.49 -2.27 6.46
C GLY A 95 23.22 -0.98 6.07
N LEU A 96 22.86 -0.39 4.91
CA LEU A 96 23.39 0.90 4.51
C LEU A 96 23.00 2.01 5.50
N ALA A 97 21.73 2.08 5.88
CA ALA A 97 21.26 3.08 6.84
C ALA A 97 21.93 2.92 8.22
N HIS A 98 22.15 1.68 8.64
CA HIS A 98 22.81 1.37 9.91
C HIS A 98 24.24 1.93 10.00
N ASN A 99 24.99 1.94 8.90
CA ASN A 99 26.32 2.54 8.85
C ASN A 99 26.30 4.07 9.10
N TYR A 100 25.16 4.72 8.92
CA TYR A 100 24.99 6.16 9.15
C TYR A 100 24.21 6.50 10.42
N ASP A 101 23.89 5.52 11.25
CA ASP A 101 23.09 5.71 12.46
C ASP A 101 23.73 6.73 13.43
N ASP A 102 25.03 6.60 13.68
CA ASP A 102 25.75 7.51 14.60
C ASP A 102 25.94 8.91 13.98
N ASP A 103 26.26 9.00 12.68
CA ASP A 103 26.42 10.27 11.97
C ASP A 103 25.11 11.08 12.01
N VAL A 104 23.98 10.42 11.71
CA VAL A 104 22.65 11.05 11.71
C VAL A 104 22.25 11.44 13.11
N ARG A 105 22.47 10.58 14.11
CA ARG A 105 22.23 10.91 15.51
C ARG A 105 23.04 12.14 15.93
N THR A 106 24.34 12.15 15.65
CA THR A 106 25.23 13.25 16.00
C THR A 106 24.82 14.56 15.34
N HIS A 107 24.32 14.51 14.09
CA HIS A 107 23.79 15.68 13.42
C HIS A 107 22.63 16.34 14.18
N PHE A 108 21.69 15.55 14.72
CA PHE A 108 20.51 16.09 15.41
C PHE A 108 20.78 16.45 16.89
N VAL A 109 21.63 15.69 17.56
CA VAL A 109 21.89 15.87 19.01
C VAL A 109 23.04 16.85 19.26
N GLY A 110 23.93 17.02 18.28
CA GLY A 110 25.16 17.79 18.43
C GLY A 110 26.17 17.11 19.36
N ASN A 111 27.37 17.71 19.49
CA ASN A 111 28.43 17.23 20.37
C ASN A 111 28.20 17.60 21.86
N THR A 112 27.01 18.05 22.24
CA THR A 112 26.72 18.58 23.59
C THR A 112 26.52 17.49 24.65
N GLY A 113 26.65 16.22 24.29
CA GLY A 113 26.69 15.10 25.26
C GLY A 113 25.36 14.76 25.97
N THR A 114 24.36 15.61 25.90
CA THR A 114 23.05 15.37 26.50
C THR A 114 21.97 15.38 25.39
N PRO A 115 21.57 14.20 24.91
CA PRO A 115 20.47 14.13 23.95
C PRO A 115 19.17 14.65 24.57
N PRO A 116 18.32 15.36 23.81
CA PRO A 116 17.01 15.72 24.29
C PRO A 116 16.26 14.44 24.69
N PRO A 117 15.64 14.40 25.87
CA PRO A 117 14.91 13.23 26.31
C PRO A 117 13.74 12.97 25.35
N ASN A 118 13.56 11.72 24.92
CA ASN A 118 12.36 11.31 24.25
C ASN A 118 11.17 11.44 25.21
N SER A 119 10.39 12.49 25.09
CA SER A 119 9.23 12.70 25.96
C SER A 119 7.97 12.07 25.35
N LYS A 120 7.04 11.64 26.19
CA LYS A 120 5.74 11.11 25.75
C LYS A 120 4.92 12.13 24.93
N SER A 121 5.16 13.44 25.11
CA SER A 121 4.52 14.48 24.31
C SER A 121 4.94 14.40 22.84
N TYR A 122 6.22 14.18 22.54
CA TYR A 122 6.68 14.01 21.16
C TYR A 122 6.11 12.75 20.51
N GLU A 123 5.87 11.68 21.28
CA GLU A 123 5.24 10.48 20.71
C GLU A 123 3.83 10.75 20.20
N ALA A 124 3.04 11.54 20.91
CA ALA A 124 1.72 11.94 20.47
C ALA A 124 1.78 12.88 19.25
N GLU A 125 2.69 13.87 19.27
CA GLU A 125 2.88 14.83 18.19
C GLU A 125 3.30 14.13 16.88
N ASP A 126 4.22 13.17 16.96
CA ASP A 126 4.71 12.42 15.80
C ASP A 126 3.64 11.50 15.15
N ALA A 127 2.59 11.14 15.89
CA ALA A 127 1.46 10.38 15.37
C ALA A 127 0.41 11.26 14.65
N VAL A 128 0.33 12.55 14.99
CA VAL A 128 -0.71 13.47 14.49
C VAL A 128 -0.79 13.53 12.96
N PRO A 129 0.31 13.64 12.20
CA PRO A 129 0.21 13.74 10.73
C PRO A 129 -0.46 12.53 10.09
N ALA A 130 -0.11 11.32 10.50
CA ALA A 130 -0.69 10.09 9.97
C ALA A 130 -2.17 9.93 10.40
N ALA A 131 -2.47 10.19 11.65
CA ALA A 131 -3.84 10.20 12.17
C ALA A 131 -4.70 11.26 11.47
N GLY A 132 -4.14 12.42 11.15
CA GLY A 132 -4.80 13.49 10.42
C GLY A 132 -5.17 13.10 9.00
N VAL A 133 -4.28 12.45 8.26
CA VAL A 133 -4.56 11.94 6.91
C VAL A 133 -5.69 10.91 6.96
N PHE A 134 -5.62 9.95 7.88
CA PHE A 134 -6.69 8.96 8.07
C PHE A 134 -8.04 9.63 8.40
N ALA A 135 -8.06 10.51 9.40
CA ALA A 135 -9.27 11.18 9.84
C ALA A 135 -9.88 12.06 8.75
N ALA A 136 -9.06 12.81 8.01
CA ALA A 136 -9.51 13.65 6.91
C ALA A 136 -10.13 12.83 5.77
N THR A 137 -9.50 11.70 5.40
CA THR A 137 -10.01 10.78 4.36
C THR A 137 -11.36 10.20 4.79
N LEU A 138 -11.46 9.67 6.02
CA LEU A 138 -12.70 9.10 6.54
C LEU A 138 -13.81 10.13 6.66
N LEU A 139 -13.51 11.33 7.16
CA LEU A 139 -14.48 12.41 7.31
C LEU A 139 -15.01 12.86 5.94
N TYR A 140 -14.10 13.12 4.99
CA TYR A 140 -14.49 13.47 3.62
C TYR A 140 -15.38 12.39 2.99
N ALA A 141 -14.97 11.13 3.05
CA ALA A 141 -15.73 10.01 2.50
C ALA A 141 -17.11 9.83 3.18
N THR A 142 -17.20 10.18 4.45
CA THR A 142 -18.47 10.10 5.20
C THR A 142 -19.42 11.22 4.80
N ILE A 143 -18.93 12.46 4.69
CA ILE A 143 -19.73 13.63 4.30
C ILE A 143 -20.21 13.52 2.85
N THR A 144 -19.32 13.08 1.95
CA THR A 144 -19.64 12.95 0.51
C THR A 144 -20.35 11.63 0.19
N LYS A 145 -20.52 10.73 1.17
CA LYS A 145 -21.07 9.38 1.01
C LYS A 145 -20.27 8.52 0.01
N ASP A 146 -18.97 8.80 -0.13
CA ASP A 146 -18.05 8.10 -1.01
C ASP A 146 -17.72 6.71 -0.42
N ALA A 147 -18.20 5.65 -1.09
CA ALA A 147 -17.96 4.27 -0.67
C ALA A 147 -16.50 3.86 -0.86
N ASP A 148 -15.84 4.35 -1.92
CA ASP A 148 -14.44 4.04 -2.21
C ASP A 148 -13.52 4.69 -1.20
N GLY A 149 -13.77 5.95 -0.82
CA GLY A 149 -13.04 6.64 0.24
C GLY A 149 -13.21 6.00 1.61
N LYS A 150 -14.39 5.45 1.93
CA LYS A 150 -14.58 4.65 3.15
C LYS A 150 -13.77 3.36 3.12
N SER A 151 -13.78 2.66 1.98
CA SER A 151 -12.97 1.45 1.80
C SER A 151 -11.47 1.75 1.93
N GLU A 152 -11.01 2.87 1.37
CA GLU A 152 -9.64 3.36 1.52
C GLU A 152 -9.27 3.61 2.99
N SER A 153 -10.15 4.27 3.75
CA SER A 153 -9.92 4.52 5.18
C SER A 153 -9.81 3.22 5.98
N TRP A 154 -10.62 2.21 5.66
CA TRP A 154 -10.51 0.89 6.27
C TRP A 154 -9.19 0.20 5.92
N GLN A 155 -8.73 0.31 4.67
CA GLN A 155 -7.42 -0.21 4.26
C GLN A 155 -6.27 0.47 5.01
N MET A 156 -6.34 1.80 5.24
CA MET A 156 -5.37 2.52 6.06
C MET A 156 -5.31 1.96 7.48
N LEU A 157 -6.47 1.76 8.11
CA LEU A 157 -6.56 1.25 9.48
C LEU A 157 -6.02 -0.19 9.57
N GLU A 158 -6.38 -1.04 8.63
CA GLU A 158 -5.93 -2.42 8.56
C GLU A 158 -4.42 -2.52 8.31
N ALA A 159 -3.89 -1.74 7.36
CA ALA A 159 -2.47 -1.68 7.07
C ALA A 159 -1.66 -1.15 8.28
N ALA A 160 -2.14 -0.11 8.95
CA ALA A 160 -1.53 0.40 10.17
C ALA A 160 -1.57 -0.63 11.31
N GLY A 161 -2.68 -1.36 11.45
CA GLY A 161 -2.83 -2.42 12.45
C GLY A 161 -1.86 -3.57 12.25
N PHE A 162 -1.81 -4.14 11.04
CA PHE A 162 -0.88 -5.25 10.72
C PHE A 162 0.58 -4.83 10.82
N SER A 163 0.94 -3.66 10.27
CA SER A 163 2.31 -3.17 10.33
C SER A 163 2.75 -2.84 11.76
N SER A 164 1.86 -2.29 12.59
CA SER A 164 2.14 -2.03 14.00
C SER A 164 2.31 -3.31 14.80
N ALA A 165 1.48 -4.33 14.54
CA ALA A 165 1.63 -5.65 15.17
C ALA A 165 2.95 -6.30 14.80
N THR A 166 3.34 -6.25 13.51
CA THR A 166 4.64 -6.73 13.03
C THR A 166 5.79 -5.98 13.70
N SER A 167 5.70 -4.64 13.75
CA SER A 167 6.68 -3.80 14.41
C SER A 167 6.82 -4.16 15.90
N TYR A 168 5.73 -4.42 16.59
CA TYR A 168 5.75 -4.82 18.00
C TYR A 168 6.47 -6.16 18.21
N VAL A 169 6.18 -7.15 17.40
CA VAL A 169 6.87 -8.46 17.47
C VAL A 169 8.37 -8.30 17.21
N LEU A 170 8.75 -7.51 16.21
CA LEU A 170 10.15 -7.27 15.88
C LEU A 170 10.87 -6.47 16.97
N LYS A 171 10.22 -5.51 17.63
CA LYS A 171 10.77 -4.79 18.79
C LYS A 171 11.17 -5.76 19.90
N PHE A 172 10.27 -6.66 20.23
CA PHE A 172 10.53 -7.65 21.27
C PHE A 172 11.68 -8.60 20.89
N ALA A 173 11.72 -9.04 19.63
CA ALA A 173 12.77 -9.95 19.13
C ALA A 173 14.15 -9.27 19.03
N ALA A 174 14.18 -8.00 18.59
CA ALA A 174 15.41 -7.26 18.38
C ALA A 174 16.00 -6.69 19.69
N GLY A 175 15.15 -6.18 20.57
CA GLY A 175 15.55 -5.63 21.86
C GLY A 175 16.59 -4.52 21.77
N ARG A 176 16.58 -3.71 20.67
CA ARG A 176 17.57 -2.67 20.39
C ARG A 176 17.38 -1.46 21.27
N GLU A 177 18.47 -0.90 21.83
CA GLU A 177 18.41 0.31 22.66
C GLU A 177 18.21 1.58 21.82
N ARG A 178 17.50 2.55 22.39
CA ARG A 178 17.22 3.84 21.72
C ARG A 178 18.41 4.78 21.74
N PRO A 179 18.59 5.65 20.72
CA PRO A 179 19.66 6.63 20.68
C PRO A 179 19.59 7.67 21.82
N SER A 180 18.43 7.83 22.44
CA SER A 180 18.26 8.68 23.63
C SER A 180 18.88 8.10 24.91
N LYS A 181 19.18 6.80 24.93
CA LYS A 181 19.77 6.11 26.09
C LYS A 181 21.21 5.68 25.85
N THR A 182 21.65 5.55 24.62
CA THR A 182 22.99 5.13 24.25
C THR A 182 23.50 5.88 23.03
N SER A 183 24.82 6.03 22.89
CA SER A 183 25.47 6.49 21.68
C SER A 183 25.94 5.35 20.77
N ASP A 184 25.81 4.10 21.23
CA ASP A 184 26.22 2.92 20.51
C ASP A 184 25.04 2.32 19.73
N PRO A 185 25.02 2.36 18.38
CA PRO A 185 23.94 1.82 17.56
C PRO A 185 23.87 0.30 17.57
N ASP A 186 24.90 -0.38 18.08
CA ASP A 186 25.02 -1.84 18.06
C ASP A 186 24.51 -2.53 19.33
N GLN A 187 23.82 -1.80 20.20
CA GLN A 187 23.22 -2.37 21.38
C GLN A 187 21.91 -3.11 21.09
N TRP A 188 22.04 -4.34 20.68
CA TRP A 188 20.95 -5.27 20.39
C TRP A 188 20.73 -6.27 21.53
N ARG A 189 19.49 -6.76 21.69
CA ARG A 189 19.08 -7.77 22.70
C ARG A 189 19.33 -7.32 24.14
N VAL A 190 19.28 -6.01 24.38
CA VAL A 190 19.44 -5.43 25.73
C VAL A 190 18.10 -5.07 26.38
N GLY A 191 16.99 -5.49 25.79
CA GLY A 191 15.64 -5.19 26.28
C GLY A 191 15.12 -3.82 25.85
N GLY A 192 15.79 -3.15 24.90
CA GLY A 192 15.34 -1.90 24.31
C GLY A 192 14.16 -2.10 23.35
N ASP A 193 13.57 -0.99 22.94
CA ASP A 193 12.37 -0.95 22.07
C ASP A 193 12.53 -0.03 20.85
N SER A 194 13.79 0.17 20.40
CA SER A 194 14.06 1.06 19.28
C SER A 194 13.65 0.48 17.93
N PHE A 195 14.08 -0.73 17.59
CA PHE A 195 13.89 -1.33 16.27
C PHE A 195 12.62 -2.18 16.16
N PRO A 196 11.86 -2.02 15.10
CA PRO A 196 11.81 -0.90 14.15
C PRO A 196 11.00 0.29 14.69
N SER A 197 11.02 1.44 14.01
CA SER A 197 10.24 2.62 14.39
C SER A 197 8.75 2.44 14.16
N GLY A 198 7.95 2.28 15.22
CA GLY A 198 6.51 2.04 15.11
C GLY A 198 5.73 3.20 14.51
N HIS A 199 6.05 4.46 14.86
CA HIS A 199 5.41 5.64 14.28
C HIS A 199 5.69 5.74 12.77
N THR A 200 6.94 5.53 12.36
CA THR A 200 7.30 5.50 10.94
C THR A 200 6.60 4.38 10.22
N THR A 201 6.51 3.19 10.83
CA THR A 201 5.80 2.04 10.28
C THR A 201 4.33 2.35 10.00
N ALA A 202 3.61 2.89 10.98
CA ALA A 202 2.19 3.25 10.82
C ALA A 202 2.00 4.40 9.81
N ALA A 203 2.88 5.41 9.84
CA ALA A 203 2.82 6.53 8.92
C ALA A 203 3.02 6.11 7.46
N PHE A 204 4.00 5.23 7.18
CA PHE A 204 4.20 4.70 5.84
C PHE A 204 3.09 3.74 5.41
N ALA A 205 2.49 2.98 6.32
CA ALA A 205 1.33 2.15 6.01
C ALA A 205 0.13 3.02 5.56
N ILE A 206 -0.23 4.04 6.34
CA ILE A 206 -1.31 4.97 6.01
C ILE A 206 -0.96 5.78 4.76
N GLY A 207 0.26 6.32 4.70
CA GLY A 207 0.72 7.14 3.58
C GLY A 207 0.74 6.39 2.25
N THR A 208 1.13 5.12 2.24
CA THR A 208 1.14 4.27 1.04
C THR A 208 -0.28 3.97 0.56
N VAL A 209 -1.19 3.59 1.46
CA VAL A 209 -2.61 3.42 1.06
C VAL A 209 -3.15 4.72 0.50
N PHE A 210 -2.94 5.85 1.17
CA PHE A 210 -3.36 7.15 0.66
C PHE A 210 -2.73 7.49 -0.69
N ALA A 211 -1.46 7.22 -0.89
CA ALA A 211 -0.73 7.55 -2.13
C ALA A 211 -1.15 6.70 -3.32
N GLU A 212 -1.38 5.40 -3.11
CA GLU A 212 -1.51 4.42 -4.19
C GLU A 212 -2.95 3.94 -4.44
N SER A 213 -3.87 4.12 -3.48
CA SER A 213 -5.30 3.90 -3.70
C SER A 213 -5.98 5.15 -4.32
N GLY A 214 -7.27 5.07 -4.62
CA GLY A 214 -8.04 6.20 -5.09
C GLY A 214 -7.83 6.58 -6.56
N ASN A 215 -8.28 7.79 -6.93
CA ASN A 215 -8.42 8.22 -8.31
C ASN A 215 -7.06 8.66 -8.92
N ASP A 216 -6.77 8.22 -10.14
CA ASP A 216 -5.54 8.54 -10.87
C ASP A 216 -5.34 10.03 -11.17
N ARG A 217 -6.43 10.81 -11.25
CA ARG A 217 -6.38 12.25 -11.55
C ARG A 217 -5.49 13.04 -10.60
N PHE A 218 -5.44 12.63 -9.32
CA PHE A 218 -4.66 13.30 -8.28
C PHE A 218 -3.52 12.44 -7.73
N ARG A 219 -3.12 11.40 -8.44
CA ARG A 219 -2.12 10.42 -7.98
C ARG A 219 -0.82 11.06 -7.51
N TRP A 220 -0.26 11.97 -8.30
CA TRP A 220 0.98 12.66 -7.91
C TRP A 220 0.84 13.50 -6.65
N THR A 221 -0.27 14.25 -6.52
CA THR A 221 -0.55 15.03 -5.30
C THR A 221 -0.69 14.12 -4.09
N ARG A 222 -1.39 13.00 -4.22
CA ARG A 222 -1.56 12.01 -3.17
C ARG A 222 -0.24 11.37 -2.77
N ARG A 223 0.61 11.04 -3.73
CA ARG A 223 1.98 10.52 -3.48
C ARG A 223 2.83 11.52 -2.72
N ILE A 224 2.87 12.77 -3.15
CA ILE A 224 3.64 13.82 -2.46
C ILE A 224 3.14 14.02 -1.03
N LEU A 225 1.82 14.09 -0.82
CA LEU A 225 1.24 14.28 0.51
C LEU A 225 1.41 13.03 1.39
N GLY A 226 1.11 11.85 0.88
CA GLY A 226 1.18 10.60 1.63
C GLY A 226 2.60 10.23 2.04
N TYR A 227 3.52 10.17 1.07
CA TYR A 227 4.92 9.84 1.36
C TYR A 227 5.65 11.00 2.04
N GLY A 228 5.30 12.26 1.73
CA GLY A 228 5.86 13.43 2.41
C GLY A 228 5.50 13.45 3.90
N MET A 229 4.24 13.20 4.23
CA MET A 229 3.79 13.06 5.63
C MET A 229 4.52 11.91 6.34
N ALA A 230 4.63 10.74 5.71
CA ALA A 230 5.30 9.58 6.30
C ALA A 230 6.80 9.82 6.51
N ALA A 231 7.47 10.44 5.53
CA ALA A 231 8.87 10.84 5.64
C ALA A 231 9.08 11.89 6.75
N TYR A 232 8.16 12.86 6.88
CA TYR A 232 8.19 13.82 7.97
C TYR A 232 8.09 13.14 9.34
N THR A 233 7.22 12.13 9.49
CA THR A 233 7.15 11.34 10.73
C THR A 233 8.49 10.66 11.01
N GLY A 234 9.12 10.03 10.03
CA GLY A 234 10.46 9.43 10.18
C GLY A 234 11.50 10.47 10.62
N TYR A 235 11.54 11.62 9.95
CA TYR A 235 12.41 12.74 10.30
C TYR A 235 12.20 13.23 11.74
N ALA A 236 10.94 13.38 12.16
CA ALA A 236 10.62 13.80 13.52
C ALA A 236 11.15 12.78 14.56
N ARG A 237 11.05 11.48 14.29
CA ARG A 237 11.63 10.44 15.17
C ARG A 237 13.13 10.53 15.31
N LEU A 238 13.86 10.88 14.23
CA LEU A 238 15.30 11.13 14.28
C LEU A 238 15.62 12.38 15.07
N LYS A 239 14.93 13.48 14.78
CA LYS A 239 15.10 14.78 15.45
C LYS A 239 14.86 14.69 16.96
N HIS A 240 13.87 13.92 17.39
CA HIS A 240 13.55 13.71 18.80
C HIS A 240 14.44 12.67 19.48
N ASN A 241 15.50 12.19 18.80
CA ASN A 241 16.43 11.19 19.32
C ASN A 241 15.72 9.91 19.81
N ALA A 242 14.60 9.57 19.19
CA ALA A 242 13.74 8.45 19.57
C ALA A 242 14.11 7.15 18.87
N HIS A 243 14.65 7.24 17.66
CA HIS A 243 15.00 6.12 16.81
C HIS A 243 16.27 6.39 16.01
N TRP A 244 16.95 5.32 15.63
CA TRP A 244 18.06 5.34 14.70
C TRP A 244 17.56 5.49 13.25
N LEU A 245 18.43 5.91 12.32
CA LEU A 245 18.08 6.00 10.91
C LEU A 245 17.62 4.64 10.38
N SER A 246 18.38 3.59 10.67
CA SER A 246 18.04 2.23 10.24
C SER A 246 16.69 1.74 10.81
N ASP A 247 16.31 2.14 12.04
CA ASP A 247 14.99 1.82 12.61
C ASP A 247 13.86 2.46 11.81
N THR A 248 14.04 3.70 11.33
CA THR A 248 13.04 4.41 10.53
C THR A 248 12.94 3.85 9.12
N MET A 249 14.07 3.49 8.51
CA MET A 249 14.09 2.84 7.19
C MET A 249 13.39 1.48 7.23
N ALA A 250 13.71 0.64 8.21
CA ALA A 250 13.02 -0.64 8.40
C ALA A 250 11.51 -0.43 8.67
N GLY A 251 11.15 0.57 9.45
CA GLY A 251 9.75 0.93 9.69
C GLY A 251 9.02 1.32 8.41
N ALA A 252 9.66 2.12 7.55
CA ALA A 252 9.10 2.51 6.25
C ALA A 252 8.84 1.29 5.34
N GLU A 253 9.81 0.39 5.23
CA GLU A 253 9.70 -0.84 4.43
C GLU A 253 8.56 -1.76 4.93
N ILE A 254 8.46 -1.95 6.24
CA ILE A 254 7.37 -2.75 6.84
C ILE A 254 6.02 -2.10 6.56
N GLY A 255 5.91 -0.77 6.72
CA GLY A 255 4.68 -0.03 6.46
C GLY A 255 4.22 -0.14 5.01
N MET A 256 5.13 0.12 4.06
CA MET A 256 4.85 0.03 2.62
C MET A 256 4.48 -1.39 2.18
N SER A 257 5.23 -2.40 2.63
CA SER A 257 4.96 -3.80 2.29
C SER A 257 3.59 -4.25 2.79
N THR A 258 3.25 -3.89 4.03
CA THR A 258 1.96 -4.23 4.63
C THR A 258 0.81 -3.51 3.92
N ALA A 259 0.97 -2.23 3.57
CA ALA A 259 -0.03 -1.49 2.81
C ALA A 259 -0.29 -2.13 1.44
N ASN A 260 0.77 -2.51 0.72
CA ASN A 260 0.65 -3.22 -0.55
C ASN A 260 -0.06 -4.57 -0.40
N PHE A 261 0.24 -5.33 0.67
CA PHE A 261 -0.48 -6.56 0.98
C PHE A 261 -1.98 -6.30 1.15
N VAL A 262 -2.37 -5.32 1.97
CA VAL A 262 -3.78 -5.00 2.25
C VAL A 262 -4.49 -4.52 0.98
N MET A 263 -3.89 -3.61 0.21
CA MET A 263 -4.46 -3.12 -1.03
C MET A 263 -4.67 -4.24 -2.06
N ASN A 264 -3.69 -5.12 -2.24
CA ASN A 264 -3.78 -6.24 -3.18
C ASN A 264 -4.90 -7.24 -2.82
N ARG A 265 -5.25 -7.34 -1.54
CA ARG A 265 -6.36 -8.18 -1.10
C ARG A 265 -7.71 -7.49 -1.22
N ARG A 266 -7.77 -6.18 -1.09
CA ARG A 266 -9.02 -5.40 -1.06
C ARG A 266 -9.42 -4.82 -2.41
N THR A 267 -8.47 -4.50 -3.26
CA THR A 267 -8.77 -4.05 -4.61
C THR A 267 -9.07 -5.24 -5.52
N ALA A 268 -10.05 -5.08 -6.42
CA ALA A 268 -10.17 -5.99 -7.55
C ALA A 268 -8.82 -6.04 -8.27
N PRO A 269 -8.40 -7.20 -8.80
CA PRO A 269 -7.14 -7.26 -9.53
C PRO A 269 -7.14 -6.13 -10.56
N PRO A 270 -6.04 -5.36 -10.67
CA PRO A 270 -5.95 -4.33 -11.69
C PRO A 270 -6.30 -5.00 -13.02
N HIS A 271 -7.01 -4.27 -13.89
CA HIS A 271 -7.44 -4.77 -15.19
C HIS A 271 -6.23 -5.15 -16.06
N GLY A 272 -5.50 -6.17 -15.66
CA GLY A 272 -4.35 -6.76 -16.33
C GLY A 272 -3.13 -6.89 -15.42
N LEU A 273 -2.67 -8.11 -15.32
CA LEU A 273 -1.35 -8.41 -14.78
C LEU A 273 -0.36 -8.35 -15.95
N ILE A 274 0.58 -7.41 -15.87
CA ILE A 274 1.74 -7.41 -16.75
C ILE A 274 2.76 -8.36 -16.14
N SER A 275 3.05 -9.45 -16.80
CA SER A 275 4.15 -10.35 -16.47
C SER A 275 5.19 -10.33 -17.58
N TRP A 276 6.45 -10.50 -17.21
CA TRP A 276 7.54 -10.63 -18.17
C TRP A 276 8.33 -11.90 -17.88
N ALA A 277 8.80 -12.53 -18.93
CA ALA A 277 9.69 -13.68 -18.84
C ALA A 277 10.84 -13.51 -19.84
N PRO A 278 12.08 -13.81 -19.44
CA PRO A 278 13.18 -13.86 -20.38
C PRO A 278 12.98 -15.04 -21.35
N LEU A 279 13.24 -14.79 -22.63
CA LEU A 279 13.31 -15.80 -23.67
C LEU A 279 14.72 -15.77 -24.28
N ASP A 280 15.14 -16.87 -24.88
CA ASP A 280 16.39 -16.88 -25.66
C ASP A 280 16.29 -15.90 -26.81
N GLY A 281 17.00 -14.75 -26.66
CA GLY A 281 17.04 -13.67 -27.65
C GLY A 281 16.00 -12.56 -27.45
N GLY A 282 15.28 -12.51 -26.32
CA GLY A 282 14.30 -11.45 -26.07
C GLY A 282 13.63 -11.51 -24.69
N VAL A 283 12.62 -10.66 -24.54
CA VAL A 283 11.77 -10.62 -23.33
C VAL A 283 10.32 -10.75 -23.77
N MET A 284 9.62 -11.72 -23.26
CA MET A 284 8.19 -11.81 -23.40
C MET A 284 7.49 -10.96 -22.34
N VAL A 285 6.68 -10.02 -22.77
CA VAL A 285 5.78 -9.27 -21.89
C VAL A 285 4.36 -9.76 -22.16
N SER A 286 3.72 -10.30 -21.14
CA SER A 286 2.31 -10.72 -21.23
C SER A 286 1.43 -9.83 -20.37
N TYR A 287 0.25 -9.53 -20.91
CA TYR A 287 -0.80 -8.79 -20.23
C TYR A 287 -2.03 -9.71 -20.10
N SER A 288 -2.36 -10.08 -18.88
CA SER A 288 -3.50 -10.96 -18.62
C SER A 288 -4.68 -10.14 -18.09
N VAL A 289 -5.80 -10.19 -18.79
CA VAL A 289 -7.07 -9.58 -18.38
C VAL A 289 -7.99 -10.69 -17.89
N ILE A 290 -8.47 -10.57 -16.66
CA ILE A 290 -9.54 -11.45 -16.17
C ILE A 290 -10.86 -10.86 -16.68
N LEU A 291 -11.43 -11.49 -17.70
CA LEU A 291 -12.78 -11.19 -18.14
C LEU A 291 -13.75 -11.83 -17.15
N ARG A 292 -14.64 -11.03 -16.56
CA ARG A 292 -15.77 -11.50 -15.77
C ARG A 292 -17.00 -11.69 -16.63
#